data_cbc76e4dfb9b0e371626da9ad591168b
#
_entry.id   cbc76e4dfb9b0e371626da9ad591168b
#
_cell.length_a   1.000
_cell.length_b   1.000
_cell.length_c   1.000
_cell.angle_alpha   90.00
_cell.angle_beta   90.00
_cell.angle_gamma   90.00
#
_symmetry.space_group_name_H-M   'P 1'
#
loop_
_entity.id
_entity.type
_entity.pdbx_description
1 polymer ?
#
loop_
_entity_poly.entity_id
_entity_poly.type
_entity_poly.pdbx_seq_one_letter_code
_entity_poly.pdbx_strand_id
1 'polypeptide(L)' 'MEVDDVDAVYQRAKDLRLSIEYELTDEPWGVRRFYVSDPTGKLLNVLAHLA' A
#
# COMPACT_ATOMS: atom_id res chain seq x y z
N MET A 1 -5.28 5.46 3.29
CA MET A 1 -4.99 6.54 2.32
C MET A 1 -5.31 6.06 0.92
N GLU A 2 -6.18 6.75 0.24
CA GLU A 2 -6.54 6.39 -1.13
C GLU A 2 -5.64 7.10 -2.12
N VAL A 3 -5.13 6.34 -3.12
CA VAL A 3 -4.25 6.88 -4.16
C VAL A 3 -4.77 6.45 -5.54
N ASP A 4 -4.31 7.12 -6.59
CA ASP A 4 -4.72 6.78 -7.95
C ASP A 4 -3.95 5.57 -8.49
N ASP A 5 -2.67 5.46 -8.15
CA ASP A 5 -1.80 4.39 -8.64
C ASP A 5 -1.12 3.71 -7.46
N VAL A 6 -1.82 2.73 -6.88
CA VAL A 6 -1.32 2.02 -5.71
C VAL A 6 -0.08 1.19 -6.03
N ASP A 7 0.04 0.70 -7.27
CA ASP A 7 1.22 -0.08 -7.67
C ASP A 7 2.48 0.77 -7.62
N ALA A 8 2.39 2.01 -8.08
CA ALA A 8 3.53 2.94 -8.04
C ALA A 8 3.92 3.28 -6.60
N VAL A 9 2.92 3.50 -5.74
CA VAL A 9 3.18 3.79 -4.33
C VAL A 9 3.80 2.58 -3.64
N TYR A 10 3.31 1.38 -3.94
CA TYR A 10 3.85 0.14 -3.39
C TYR A 10 5.32 -0.02 -3.80
N GLN A 11 5.63 0.18 -5.07
CA GLN A 11 7.00 0.08 -5.57
C GLN A 11 7.90 1.12 -4.89
N ARG A 12 7.39 2.33 -4.71
CA ARG A 12 8.13 3.39 -4.03
C ARG A 12 8.43 3.02 -2.57
N ALA A 13 7.45 2.44 -1.88
CA ALA A 13 7.64 1.99 -0.50
C ALA A 13 8.73 0.92 -0.43
N LYS A 14 8.77 0.00 -1.39
CA LYS A 14 9.81 -1.02 -1.47
C LYS A 14 11.17 -0.40 -1.75
N ASP A 15 11.24 0.57 -2.65
CA ASP A 15 12.48 1.26 -2.99
C ASP A 15 13.04 2.02 -1.79
N LEU A 16 12.17 2.58 -0.96
CA LEU A 16 12.55 3.27 0.28
C LEU A 16 12.83 2.30 1.42
N ARG A 17 12.67 1.00 1.18
CA ARG A 17 12.92 -0.07 2.16
C ARG A 17 12.04 0.06 3.40
N LEU A 18 10.82 0.55 3.22
CA LEU A 18 9.85 0.58 4.29
C LEU A 18 9.33 -0.83 4.56
N SER A 19 8.86 -1.05 5.78
CA SER A 19 8.38 -2.37 6.19
C SER A 19 6.98 -2.61 5.63
N ILE A 20 6.87 -3.59 4.72
CA ILE A 20 5.57 -3.98 4.14
C ILE A 20 4.93 -4.97 5.10
N GLU A 21 3.90 -4.55 5.81
CA GLU A 21 3.22 -5.38 6.80
C GLU A 21 2.13 -6.25 6.17
N TYR A 22 1.56 -5.82 5.05
CA TYR A 22 0.56 -6.56 4.30
C TYR A 22 0.81 -6.30 2.81
N GLU A 23 1.11 -7.33 2.07
CA GLU A 23 1.52 -7.19 0.68
C GLU A 23 0.38 -6.69 -0.20
N LEU A 24 0.74 -6.11 -1.34
CA LEU A 24 -0.22 -5.61 -2.32
C LEU A 24 -1.19 -6.71 -2.73
N THR A 25 -2.46 -6.52 -2.46
CA THR A 25 -3.48 -7.55 -2.61
C THR A 25 -4.75 -6.95 -3.23
N ASP A 26 -5.34 -7.68 -4.17
CA ASP A 26 -6.64 -7.35 -4.74
C ASP A 26 -7.71 -7.94 -3.83
N GLU A 27 -8.52 -7.06 -3.24
CA GLU A 27 -9.57 -7.50 -2.33
C GLU A 27 -10.87 -7.77 -3.12
N PRO A 28 -11.71 -8.69 -2.65
CA PRO A 28 -12.93 -9.06 -3.39
C PRO A 28 -13.95 -7.94 -3.55
N TRP A 29 -13.86 -6.87 -2.75
CA TRP A 29 -14.78 -5.74 -2.87
C TRP A 29 -14.27 -4.65 -3.81
N GLY A 30 -13.27 -4.95 -4.64
CA GLY A 30 -12.87 -4.05 -5.73
C GLY A 30 -11.83 -3.00 -5.34
N VAL A 31 -10.99 -3.30 -4.37
CA VAL A 31 -9.85 -2.43 -4.04
C VAL A 31 -8.56 -3.22 -4.10
N ARG A 32 -7.47 -2.52 -4.40
CA ARG A 32 -6.11 -3.04 -4.28
C ARG A 32 -5.42 -2.25 -3.20
N ARG A 33 -4.85 -2.94 -2.21
CA ARG A 33 -4.28 -2.26 -1.04
C ARG A 33 -3.04 -2.96 -0.50
N PHE A 34 -2.29 -2.22 0.30
CA PHE A 34 -1.21 -2.78 1.10
C PHE A 34 -1.06 -1.96 2.38
N TYR A 35 -0.39 -2.56 3.37
CA TYR A 35 -0.06 -1.88 4.61
C TYR A 35 1.45 -1.74 4.69
N VAL A 36 1.91 -0.57 5.12
CA VAL A 36 3.32 -0.28 5.27
C VAL A 36 3.53 0.46 6.58
N SER A 37 4.61 0.15 7.31
CA SER A 37 4.99 0.94 8.47
C SER A 37 6.18 1.81 8.15
N ASP A 38 6.15 3.06 8.65
CA ASP A 38 7.24 3.99 8.49
C ASP A 38 8.31 3.74 9.58
N PRO A 39 9.48 4.43 9.50
CA PRO A 39 10.54 4.22 10.49
C PRO A 39 10.14 4.57 11.93
N THR A 40 9.07 5.34 12.11
CA THR A 40 8.57 5.66 13.45
C THR A 40 7.61 4.61 13.99
N GLY A 41 7.33 3.57 13.21
CA GLY A 41 6.42 2.51 13.59
C GLY A 41 4.95 2.77 13.29
N LYS A 42 4.65 3.84 12.57
CA LYS A 42 3.28 4.18 12.21
C LYS A 42 2.81 3.32 11.04
N LEU A 43 1.67 2.66 11.20
CA LEU A 43 1.08 1.82 10.16
C LEU A 43 0.22 2.67 9.22
N LEU A 44 0.46 2.52 7.92
CA LEU A 44 -0.29 3.22 6.88
C LEU A 44 -1.01 2.18 6.01
N ASN A 45 -2.29 2.42 5.76
CA ASN A 45 -3.09 1.62 4.84
C ASN A 45 -3.23 2.41 3.53
N VAL A 46 -2.61 1.92 2.47
CA VAL A 46 -2.62 2.58 1.15
C VAL A 46 -3.48 1.74 0.22
N LEU A 47 -4.45 2.36 -0.43
CA LEU A 47 -5.39 1.65 -1.29
C LEU A 47 -5.78 2.45 -2.52
N ALA A 48 -6.22 1.73 -3.56
CA ALA A 48 -6.83 2.32 -4.74
C ALA A 48 -8.05 1.49 -5.12
N HIS A 49 -9.09 2.15 -5.60
CA HIS A 49 -10.26 1.46 -6.11
C HIS A 49 -9.97 0.94 -7.51
N LEU A 50 -10.28 -0.33 -7.74
CA LEU A 50 -10.21 -0.93 -9.06
C LEU A 50 -11.50 -0.56 -9.80
N ALA A 51 -11.37 0.01 -10.97
CA ALA A 51 -12.51 0.53 -11.73
C ALA A 51 -13.51 -0.56 -12.14
#